data_965cd5d62e989101805d8590a0f54d78
#
_entry.id   965cd5d62e989101805d8590a0f54d78
#
_cell.length_a   1.000
_cell.length_b   1.000
_cell.length_c   1.000
_cell.angle_alpha   90.00
_cell.angle_beta   90.00
_cell.angle_gamma   90.00
#
_symmetry.space_group_name_H-M   'P 1'
#
loop_
_entity.id
_entity.type
_entity.pdbx_description
1 polymer ?
#
loop_
_entity_poly.entity_id
_entity_poly.type
_entity_poly.pdbx_seq_one_letter_code
_entity_poly.pdbx_strand_id
1 'polypeptide(L)'
;LTLSGGKNYDGNSDEEAAGAFQVTLAGLAGGYQLFEDDNLNSADFILMGSANHTKETCQSLANKIISVAEIRKDAVAFVSPNRGAFLSDGSAGSVVVFDANQITDNVISFFAPVSSSSFAVFDSTYKYMYDRFADTFRYVPMNGDIAGLCARNDINNFPWFSPAGTARGAILNAVKLAYNPSQTQRDQLYSNRVNPIIFSPGGGIVLFGDKTGLSKASAFDRINVR
;
A
#
# COMPACT_ATOMS: atom_id res chain seq x y z
N LEU A 1 -9.80 -1.62 36.19
CA LEU A 1 -10.59 -1.91 34.99
C LEU A 1 -9.90 -3.05 34.25
N THR A 2 -10.52 -4.24 34.28
CA THR A 2 -10.03 -5.39 33.51
C THR A 2 -10.66 -5.31 32.12
N LEU A 3 -9.84 -5.17 31.08
CA LEU A 3 -10.32 -5.27 29.70
C LEU A 3 -10.63 -6.75 29.43
N SER A 4 -11.90 -7.06 29.16
CA SER A 4 -12.33 -8.40 28.79
C SER A 4 -13.01 -8.38 27.44
N GLY A 5 -12.99 -9.51 26.72
CA GLY A 5 -13.67 -9.65 25.43
C GLY A 5 -12.85 -9.25 24.20
N GLY A 6 -11.57 -8.90 24.36
CA GLY A 6 -10.68 -8.75 23.20
C GLY A 6 -10.38 -10.11 22.56
N LYS A 7 -10.49 -10.21 21.25
CA LYS A 7 -10.12 -11.41 20.48
C LYS A 7 -9.06 -11.04 19.44
N ASN A 8 -8.08 -11.92 19.28
CA ASN A 8 -7.14 -11.80 18.16
C ASN A 8 -7.81 -12.28 16.88
N TYR A 9 -7.65 -11.54 15.81
CA TYR A 9 -8.02 -12.01 14.49
C TYR A 9 -7.01 -13.05 14.02
N ASP A 10 -7.46 -14.29 13.86
CA ASP A 10 -6.62 -15.42 13.45
C ASP A 10 -6.78 -15.79 11.96
N GLY A 11 -7.64 -15.10 11.25
CA GLY A 11 -7.94 -15.37 9.84
C GLY A 11 -8.95 -16.47 9.61
N ASN A 12 -9.48 -17.07 10.68
CA ASN A 12 -10.55 -18.07 10.57
C ASN A 12 -11.90 -17.43 10.26
N SER A 13 -12.76 -18.20 9.60
CA SER A 13 -14.09 -17.78 9.16
C SER A 13 -15.14 -17.73 10.28
N ASP A 14 -14.73 -17.80 11.54
CA ASP A 14 -15.64 -17.64 12.65
C ASP A 14 -16.24 -16.23 12.63
N GLU A 15 -17.57 -16.15 12.67
CA GLU A 15 -18.33 -14.90 12.61
C GLU A 15 -17.87 -13.88 13.66
N GLU A 16 -17.40 -14.35 14.80
CA GLU A 16 -16.88 -13.51 15.88
C GLU A 16 -15.48 -12.91 15.56
N ALA A 17 -14.63 -13.64 14.87
CA ALA A 17 -13.33 -13.14 14.41
C ALA A 17 -13.49 -12.21 13.21
N ALA A 18 -14.42 -12.50 12.30
CA ALA A 18 -14.80 -11.62 11.21
C ALA A 18 -15.34 -10.27 11.70
N GLY A 19 -16.08 -10.25 12.82
CA GLY A 19 -16.62 -9.03 13.42
C GLY A 19 -15.56 -8.00 13.81
N ALA A 20 -14.38 -8.43 14.25
CA ALA A 20 -13.28 -7.52 14.61
C ALA A 20 -12.65 -6.81 13.40
N PHE A 21 -12.82 -7.38 12.19
CA PHE A 21 -12.26 -6.83 10.95
C PHE A 21 -13.30 -6.24 10.01
N GLN A 22 -14.56 -6.42 10.28
CA GLN A 22 -15.64 -5.82 9.49
C GLN A 22 -15.92 -4.38 9.95
N VAL A 23 -14.89 -3.54 9.97
CA VAL A 23 -15.13 -2.11 9.97
C VAL A 23 -15.79 -1.78 8.65
N THR A 24 -17.00 -1.26 8.71
CA THR A 24 -17.74 -0.87 7.51
C THR A 24 -16.96 0.19 6.73
N LEU A 25 -17.13 0.23 5.41
CA LEU A 25 -16.52 1.29 4.58
C LEU A 25 -16.88 2.68 5.13
N ALA A 26 -18.10 2.88 5.60
CA ALA A 26 -18.54 4.14 6.22
C ALA A 26 -17.76 4.46 7.49
N GLY A 27 -17.47 3.48 8.34
CA GLY A 27 -16.65 3.65 9.54
C GLY A 27 -15.20 4.02 9.21
N LEU A 28 -14.60 3.33 8.24
CA LEU A 28 -13.25 3.65 7.75
C LEU A 28 -13.21 5.06 7.14
N ALA A 29 -14.15 5.37 6.26
CA ALA A 29 -14.24 6.68 5.62
C ALA A 29 -14.43 7.80 6.64
N GLY A 30 -15.29 7.59 7.65
CA GLY A 30 -15.48 8.52 8.76
C GLY A 30 -14.23 8.71 9.61
N GLY A 31 -13.47 7.64 9.88
CA GLY A 31 -12.19 7.72 10.58
C GLY A 31 -11.17 8.56 9.81
N TYR A 32 -11.00 8.31 8.51
CA TYR A 32 -10.09 9.12 7.68
C TYR A 32 -10.56 10.55 7.49
N GLN A 33 -11.87 10.82 7.54
CA GLN A 33 -12.41 12.18 7.45
C GLN A 33 -11.96 13.09 8.60
N LEU A 34 -11.68 12.53 9.77
CA LEU A 34 -11.15 13.29 10.91
C LEU A 34 -9.77 13.92 10.63
N PHE A 35 -9.04 13.38 9.66
CA PHE A 35 -7.75 13.91 9.24
C PHE A 35 -7.84 15.03 8.18
N GLU A 36 -9.04 15.43 7.75
CA GLU A 36 -9.22 16.58 6.85
C GLU A 36 -8.88 17.91 7.53
N ASP A 37 -8.99 17.96 8.86
CA ASP A 37 -8.63 19.15 9.65
C ASP A 37 -7.15 19.10 10.05
N ASP A 38 -6.34 19.92 9.41
CA ASP A 38 -4.91 20.05 9.65
C ASP A 38 -4.57 20.73 10.99
N ASN A 39 -5.48 21.53 11.54
CA ASN A 39 -5.29 22.20 12.83
C ASN A 39 -5.41 21.23 14.00
N LEU A 40 -6.21 20.17 13.86
CA LEU A 40 -6.43 19.18 14.90
C LEU A 40 -5.46 18.00 14.79
N ASN A 41 -5.04 17.66 13.58
CA ASN A 41 -4.24 16.47 13.32
C ASN A 41 -3.07 16.77 12.40
N SER A 42 -1.85 16.70 12.93
CA SER A 42 -0.64 16.75 12.13
C SER A 42 -0.35 15.35 11.56
N ALA A 43 -0.41 15.20 10.24
CA ALA A 43 -0.10 13.94 9.55
C ALA A 43 0.52 14.23 8.19
N ASP A 44 1.75 13.78 7.98
CA ASP A 44 2.46 13.89 6.68
C ASP A 44 2.11 12.75 5.74
N PHE A 45 1.80 11.56 6.29
CA PHE A 45 1.52 10.36 5.53
C PHE A 45 0.20 9.72 5.95
N ILE A 46 -0.64 9.41 4.97
CA ILE A 46 -1.92 8.71 5.16
C ILE A 46 -1.81 7.33 4.51
N LEU A 47 -1.92 6.28 5.32
CA LEU A 47 -1.76 4.89 4.87
C LEU A 47 -3.11 4.24 4.68
N MET A 48 -3.28 3.48 3.58
CA MET A 48 -4.50 2.69 3.37
C MET A 48 -4.64 1.52 4.35
N GLY A 49 -3.53 1.03 4.89
CA GLY A 49 -3.54 -0.10 5.82
C GLY A 49 -3.64 -1.46 5.11
N SER A 50 -4.42 -2.37 5.66
CA SER A 50 -4.37 -3.81 5.32
C SER A 50 -4.92 -4.19 3.94
N ALA A 51 -5.73 -3.35 3.29
CA ALA A 51 -6.37 -3.62 1.99
C ALA A 51 -7.08 -5.00 1.88
N ASN A 52 -7.70 -5.44 2.98
CA ASN A 52 -8.25 -6.78 3.17
C ASN A 52 -9.71 -6.94 2.69
N HIS A 53 -10.31 -5.86 2.22
CA HIS A 53 -11.70 -5.84 1.74
C HIS A 53 -11.82 -6.25 0.27
N THR A 54 -13.04 -6.25 -0.23
CA THR A 54 -13.31 -6.45 -1.66
C THR A 54 -12.62 -5.38 -2.49
N LYS A 55 -12.43 -5.65 -3.79
CA LYS A 55 -11.79 -4.72 -4.72
C LYS A 55 -12.48 -3.34 -4.70
N GLU A 56 -13.81 -3.34 -4.78
CA GLU A 56 -14.65 -2.13 -4.83
C GLU A 56 -14.56 -1.32 -3.53
N THR A 57 -14.58 -2.01 -2.38
CA THR A 57 -14.42 -1.37 -1.07
C THR A 57 -13.03 -0.75 -0.92
N CYS A 58 -11.98 -1.47 -1.34
CA CYS A 58 -10.61 -0.95 -1.32
C CYS A 58 -10.42 0.24 -2.26
N GLN A 59 -11.04 0.24 -3.45
CA GLN A 59 -11.02 1.36 -4.38
C GLN A 59 -11.75 2.59 -3.81
N SER A 60 -12.88 2.38 -3.16
CA SER A 60 -13.64 3.45 -2.50
C SER A 60 -12.86 4.06 -1.35
N LEU A 61 -12.19 3.22 -0.54
CA LEU A 61 -11.32 3.67 0.53
C LEU A 61 -10.09 4.43 -0.01
N ALA A 62 -9.47 3.92 -1.07
CA ALA A 62 -8.36 4.60 -1.74
C ALA A 62 -8.76 6.01 -2.20
N ASN A 63 -9.91 6.13 -2.86
CA ASN A 63 -10.44 7.44 -3.29
C ASN A 63 -10.71 8.38 -2.09
N LYS A 64 -11.21 7.85 -0.96
CA LYS A 64 -11.42 8.67 0.24
C LYS A 64 -10.12 9.20 0.82
N ILE A 65 -9.09 8.37 1.00
CA ILE A 65 -7.81 8.82 1.54
C ILE A 65 -7.08 9.79 0.59
N ILE A 66 -7.21 9.59 -0.71
CA ILE A 66 -6.69 10.53 -1.72
C ILE A 66 -7.41 11.88 -1.61
N SER A 67 -8.74 11.87 -1.46
CA SER A 67 -9.53 13.09 -1.25
C SER A 67 -9.08 13.86 0.01
N VAL A 68 -8.81 13.15 1.10
CA VAL A 68 -8.27 13.77 2.33
C VAL A 68 -6.91 14.42 2.07
N ALA A 69 -6.00 13.72 1.38
CA ALA A 69 -4.68 14.27 1.04
C ALA A 69 -4.79 15.49 0.10
N GLU A 70 -5.74 15.49 -0.85
CA GLU A 70 -5.99 16.63 -1.75
C GLU A 70 -6.59 17.85 -1.04
N ILE A 71 -7.43 17.64 -0.03
CA ILE A 71 -7.97 18.74 0.80
C ILE A 71 -6.86 19.37 1.63
N ARG A 72 -6.05 18.53 2.27
CA ARG A 72 -4.94 18.97 3.13
C ARG A 72 -3.81 19.64 2.36
N LYS A 73 -3.35 19.02 1.28
CA LYS A 73 -2.17 19.43 0.46
C LYS A 73 -0.83 19.41 1.19
N ASP A 74 -0.79 18.99 2.44
CA ASP A 74 0.39 18.81 3.27
C ASP A 74 0.68 17.35 3.59
N ALA A 75 -0.19 16.44 3.12
CA ALA A 75 -0.07 15.00 3.35
C ALA A 75 -0.07 14.21 2.05
N VAL A 76 0.54 13.00 2.08
CA VAL A 76 0.61 12.07 0.94
C VAL A 76 -0.09 10.77 1.30
N ALA A 77 -0.99 10.30 0.43
CA ALA A 77 -1.70 9.03 0.57
C ALA A 77 -0.92 7.88 -0.07
N PHE A 78 -0.74 6.79 0.67
CA PHE A 78 -0.09 5.57 0.18
C PHE A 78 -1.12 4.46 0.05
N VAL A 79 -1.27 3.92 -1.17
CA VAL A 79 -2.32 2.98 -1.55
C VAL A 79 -1.72 1.70 -2.10
N SER A 80 -2.16 0.58 -1.55
CA SER A 80 -1.88 -0.77 -2.06
C SER A 80 -3.11 -1.35 -2.78
N PRO A 81 -2.92 -2.25 -3.77
CA PRO A 81 -4.02 -3.00 -4.35
C PRO A 81 -4.67 -3.90 -3.29
N ASN A 82 -5.92 -4.31 -3.52
CA ASN A 82 -6.60 -5.22 -2.62
C ASN A 82 -5.90 -6.59 -2.58
N ARG A 83 -5.96 -7.24 -1.42
CA ARG A 83 -5.31 -8.53 -1.16
C ARG A 83 -5.73 -9.63 -2.14
N GLY A 84 -7.01 -9.68 -2.52
CA GLY A 84 -7.53 -10.64 -3.49
C GLY A 84 -6.98 -10.53 -4.90
N ALA A 85 -6.22 -9.48 -5.23
CA ALA A 85 -5.49 -9.38 -6.49
C ALA A 85 -4.30 -10.36 -6.59
N PHE A 86 -3.83 -10.90 -5.46
CA PHE A 86 -2.64 -11.75 -5.35
C PHE A 86 -2.93 -13.11 -4.75
N LEU A 87 -3.78 -13.18 -3.73
CA LEU A 87 -3.88 -14.29 -2.79
C LEU A 87 -5.25 -14.97 -2.87
N SER A 88 -5.29 -16.26 -2.52
CA SER A 88 -6.49 -17.10 -2.60
C SER A 88 -7.61 -16.63 -1.69
N ASP A 89 -7.27 -16.12 -0.53
CA ASP A 89 -8.21 -15.65 0.49
C ASP A 89 -7.58 -14.56 1.39
N GLY A 90 -8.30 -14.13 2.39
CA GLY A 90 -7.84 -13.15 3.38
C GLY A 90 -7.06 -13.75 4.55
N SER A 91 -6.89 -15.06 4.64
CA SER A 91 -6.28 -15.72 5.80
C SER A 91 -4.76 -15.55 5.87
N ALA A 92 -4.18 -15.79 7.04
CA ALA A 92 -2.73 -15.74 7.23
C ALA A 92 -1.99 -16.81 6.40
N GLY A 93 -2.64 -17.96 6.14
CA GLY A 93 -2.12 -19.05 5.31
C GLY A 93 -2.33 -18.87 3.81
N SER A 94 -2.77 -17.71 3.35
CA SER A 94 -3.04 -17.43 1.94
C SER A 94 -1.84 -17.73 1.03
N VAL A 95 -2.13 -18.30 -0.12
CA VAL A 95 -1.14 -18.64 -1.13
C VAL A 95 -1.35 -17.77 -2.36
N VAL A 96 -0.27 -17.38 -3.02
CA VAL A 96 -0.34 -16.70 -4.32
C VAL A 96 -0.93 -17.67 -5.34
N VAL A 97 -2.06 -17.31 -5.95
CA VAL A 97 -2.83 -18.19 -6.85
C VAL A 97 -2.81 -17.77 -8.29
N PHE A 98 -2.38 -16.53 -8.56
CA PHE A 98 -2.33 -15.98 -9.91
C PHE A 98 -0.91 -16.01 -10.47
N ASP A 99 -0.79 -16.12 -11.78
CA ASP A 99 0.49 -15.93 -12.45
C ASP A 99 0.88 -14.45 -12.53
N ALA A 100 2.13 -14.15 -12.91
CA ALA A 100 2.66 -12.81 -12.91
C ALA A 100 1.91 -11.86 -13.88
N ASN A 101 1.37 -12.37 -15.00
CA ASN A 101 0.58 -11.57 -15.94
C ASN A 101 -0.78 -11.23 -15.34
N GLN A 102 -1.47 -12.23 -14.79
CA GLN A 102 -2.74 -12.04 -14.11
C GLN A 102 -2.63 -11.07 -12.94
N ILE A 103 -1.57 -11.16 -12.13
CA ILE A 103 -1.34 -10.21 -11.04
C ILE A 103 -1.14 -8.80 -11.60
N THR A 104 -0.34 -8.64 -12.66
CA THR A 104 -0.10 -7.35 -13.29
C THR A 104 -1.41 -6.72 -13.77
N ASP A 105 -2.25 -7.51 -14.46
CA ASP A 105 -3.56 -7.07 -14.96
C ASP A 105 -4.52 -6.74 -13.81
N ASN A 106 -4.54 -7.54 -12.75
CA ASN A 106 -5.34 -7.29 -11.55
C ASN A 106 -4.96 -5.97 -10.87
N VAL A 107 -3.66 -5.71 -10.71
CA VAL A 107 -3.14 -4.46 -10.13
C VAL A 107 -3.51 -3.26 -10.99
N ILE A 108 -3.29 -3.32 -12.29
CA ILE A 108 -3.65 -2.25 -13.23
C ILE A 108 -5.17 -2.00 -13.18
N SER A 109 -5.98 -3.07 -13.20
CA SER A 109 -7.44 -2.96 -13.14
C SER A 109 -7.95 -2.43 -11.80
N PHE A 110 -7.19 -2.63 -10.71
CA PHE A 110 -7.49 -2.02 -9.42
C PHE A 110 -7.29 -0.50 -9.46
N PHE A 111 -6.18 -0.02 -9.99
CA PHE A 111 -5.86 1.40 -10.00
C PHE A 111 -6.54 2.19 -11.14
N ALA A 112 -7.08 1.53 -12.15
CA ALA A 112 -7.73 2.20 -13.28
C ALA A 112 -8.82 3.20 -12.88
N PRO A 113 -9.80 2.86 -11.98
CA PRO A 113 -10.84 3.80 -11.54
C PRO A 113 -10.42 4.69 -10.36
N VAL A 114 -9.22 4.49 -9.79
CA VAL A 114 -8.74 5.29 -8.66
C VAL A 114 -8.36 6.69 -9.13
N SER A 115 -8.73 7.69 -8.33
CA SER A 115 -8.53 9.11 -8.63
C SER A 115 -7.08 9.44 -8.97
N SER A 116 -6.91 10.33 -9.94
CA SER A 116 -5.61 10.85 -10.34
C SER A 116 -5.19 11.98 -9.41
N SER A 117 -4.08 11.80 -8.70
CA SER A 117 -3.59 12.81 -7.75
C SER A 117 -2.06 12.80 -7.65
N SER A 118 -1.46 13.98 -7.50
CA SER A 118 -0.05 14.12 -7.14
C SER A 118 0.21 13.85 -5.65
N PHE A 119 -0.83 13.82 -4.82
CA PHE A 119 -0.78 13.52 -3.40
C PHE A 119 -1.03 12.05 -3.08
N ALA A 120 -0.91 11.17 -4.07
CA ALA A 120 -1.07 9.73 -3.91
C ALA A 120 0.12 8.97 -4.47
N VAL A 121 0.46 7.83 -3.85
CA VAL A 121 1.51 6.91 -4.27
C VAL A 121 0.95 5.50 -4.29
N PHE A 122 1.12 4.79 -5.40
CA PHE A 122 0.59 3.46 -5.65
C PHE A 122 1.69 2.42 -5.70
N ASP A 123 1.54 1.35 -4.94
CA ASP A 123 2.47 0.21 -4.95
C ASP A 123 1.94 -0.97 -5.78
N SER A 124 2.81 -1.94 -6.07
CA SER A 124 2.52 -3.02 -7.00
C SER A 124 2.38 -4.40 -6.38
N THR A 125 2.67 -4.58 -5.08
CA THR A 125 2.78 -5.94 -4.55
C THR A 125 2.67 -6.01 -3.03
N TYR A 126 2.73 -7.26 -2.53
CA TYR A 126 2.76 -7.61 -1.11
C TYR A 126 4.10 -8.25 -0.77
N LYS A 127 4.64 -7.98 0.41
CA LYS A 127 5.78 -8.68 1.00
C LYS A 127 5.33 -9.82 1.89
N TYR A 128 6.10 -10.90 1.89
CA TYR A 128 5.96 -12.01 2.84
C TYR A 128 6.93 -11.78 3.98
N MET A 129 6.41 -11.68 5.19
CA MET A 129 7.21 -11.41 6.38
C MET A 129 6.74 -12.24 7.56
N TYR A 130 7.65 -12.45 8.52
CA TYR A 130 7.33 -13.10 9.78
C TYR A 130 6.68 -12.13 10.75
N ASP A 131 5.50 -12.52 11.24
CA ASP A 131 4.81 -11.83 12.31
C ASP A 131 5.13 -12.52 13.64
N ARG A 132 6.00 -11.88 14.42
CA ARG A 132 6.50 -12.42 15.69
C ARG A 132 5.42 -12.50 16.78
N PHE A 133 4.33 -11.78 16.65
CA PHE A 133 3.25 -11.76 17.65
C PHE A 133 2.28 -12.93 17.46
N ALA A 134 2.02 -13.29 16.21
CA ALA A 134 1.17 -14.42 15.86
C ALA A 134 1.98 -15.71 15.56
N ASP A 135 3.32 -15.65 15.65
CA ASP A 135 4.24 -16.76 15.35
C ASP A 135 3.96 -17.38 13.97
N THR A 136 3.73 -16.55 12.97
CA THR A 136 3.38 -16.99 11.62
C THR A 136 3.91 -16.06 10.56
N PHE A 137 4.06 -16.59 9.35
CA PHE A 137 4.37 -15.78 8.19
C PHE A 137 3.09 -15.31 7.51
N ARG A 138 3.07 -14.06 7.07
CA ARG A 138 1.93 -13.49 6.35
C ARG A 138 2.34 -12.52 5.25
N TYR A 139 1.44 -12.35 4.29
CA TYR A 139 1.58 -11.31 3.28
C TYR A 139 1.03 -9.99 3.80
N VAL A 140 1.82 -8.93 3.66
CA VAL A 140 1.51 -7.57 4.13
C VAL A 140 1.62 -6.60 2.94
N PRO A 141 0.66 -5.67 2.76
CA PRO A 141 0.74 -4.66 1.70
C PRO A 141 1.91 -3.70 1.91
N MET A 142 2.37 -3.07 0.85
CA MET A 142 3.61 -2.29 0.85
C MET A 142 3.41 -0.80 1.13
N ASN A 143 2.17 -0.32 1.29
CA ASN A 143 1.91 1.11 1.52
C ASN A 143 2.68 1.68 2.73
N GLY A 144 2.74 0.94 3.83
CA GLY A 144 3.50 1.34 5.01
C GLY A 144 5.02 1.34 4.80
N ASP A 145 5.52 0.40 4.00
CA ASP A 145 6.96 0.34 3.70
C ASP A 145 7.40 1.51 2.82
N ILE A 146 6.60 1.87 1.81
CA ILE A 146 6.92 3.01 0.94
C ILE A 146 6.87 4.32 1.72
N ALA A 147 5.87 4.51 2.57
CA ALA A 147 5.85 5.65 3.49
C ALA A 147 7.08 5.68 4.40
N GLY A 148 7.47 4.52 4.94
CA GLY A 148 8.69 4.38 5.74
C GLY A 148 9.97 4.67 4.95
N LEU A 149 10.03 4.34 3.64
CA LEU A 149 11.13 4.73 2.76
C LEU A 149 11.20 6.25 2.59
N CYS A 150 10.06 6.91 2.40
CA CYS A 150 9.98 8.35 2.31
C CYS A 150 10.46 9.01 3.60
N ALA A 151 9.95 8.58 4.76
CA ALA A 151 10.35 9.08 6.06
C ALA A 151 11.87 8.87 6.32
N ARG A 152 12.39 7.68 6.02
CA ARG A 152 13.81 7.39 6.14
C ARG A 152 14.68 8.28 5.24
N ASN A 153 14.19 8.55 4.02
CA ASN A 153 14.88 9.42 3.09
C ASN A 153 14.89 10.87 3.59
N ASP A 154 13.79 11.36 4.15
CA ASP A 154 13.66 12.72 4.67
C ASP A 154 14.58 12.93 5.90
N ILE A 155 14.74 11.90 6.74
CA ILE A 155 15.61 11.96 7.92
C ILE A 155 17.10 11.90 7.54
N ASN A 156 17.47 10.99 6.62
CA ASN A 156 18.88 10.70 6.32
C ASN A 156 19.45 11.55 5.18
N ASN A 157 18.59 12.11 4.33
CA ASN A 157 18.97 12.89 3.16
C ASN A 157 18.12 14.18 3.12
N PHE A 158 17.42 14.40 2.01
CA PHE A 158 16.54 15.54 1.80
C PHE A 158 15.25 15.08 1.12
N PRO A 159 14.10 15.76 1.38
CA PRO A 159 12.80 15.38 0.81
C PRO A 159 12.76 15.32 -0.73
N TRP A 160 13.60 16.10 -1.40
CA TRP A 160 13.69 16.12 -2.88
C TRP A 160 14.50 14.97 -3.49
N PHE A 161 15.12 14.10 -2.72
CA PHE A 161 15.71 12.88 -3.25
C PHE A 161 14.64 11.82 -3.49
N SER A 162 14.78 11.09 -4.60
CA SER A 162 13.90 9.93 -4.86
C SER A 162 14.08 8.86 -3.80
N PRO A 163 13.00 8.34 -3.20
CA PRO A 163 13.08 7.22 -2.26
C PRO A 163 13.32 5.88 -2.96
N ALA A 164 13.30 5.83 -4.29
CA ALA A 164 13.44 4.63 -5.09
C ALA A 164 14.91 4.31 -5.45
N GLY A 165 15.12 3.13 -5.99
CA GLY A 165 16.42 2.63 -6.46
C GLY A 165 17.21 1.84 -5.44
N THR A 166 18.28 1.18 -5.89
CA THR A 166 19.07 0.23 -5.08
C THR A 166 19.77 0.87 -3.88
N ALA A 167 20.05 2.17 -3.95
CA ALA A 167 20.74 2.88 -2.87
C ALA A 167 19.79 3.28 -1.72
N ARG A 168 18.56 3.69 -2.01
CA ARG A 168 17.62 4.23 -1.03
C ARG A 168 16.33 3.44 -0.88
N GLY A 169 15.91 2.75 -1.94
CA GLY A 169 14.63 2.02 -2.01
C GLY A 169 14.63 0.63 -1.38
N ALA A 170 15.66 0.24 -0.62
CA ALA A 170 15.71 -1.07 0.02
C ALA A 170 14.63 -1.23 1.08
N ILE A 171 13.80 -2.27 0.91
CA ILE A 171 12.72 -2.65 1.81
C ILE A 171 13.23 -3.70 2.79
N LEU A 172 13.04 -3.43 4.06
CA LEU A 172 13.50 -4.28 5.14
C LEU A 172 12.41 -5.28 5.57
N ASN A 173 12.82 -6.33 6.31
CA ASN A 173 11.91 -7.32 6.89
C ASN A 173 10.97 -7.99 5.87
N ALA A 174 11.49 -8.29 4.69
CA ALA A 174 10.77 -9.01 3.67
C ALA A 174 11.55 -10.25 3.25
N VAL A 175 10.92 -11.43 3.35
CA VAL A 175 11.51 -12.71 2.96
C VAL A 175 11.39 -12.92 1.45
N LYS A 176 10.20 -12.59 0.90
CA LYS A 176 9.91 -12.67 -0.53
C LYS A 176 8.78 -11.71 -0.90
N LEU A 177 8.60 -11.46 -2.18
CA LEU A 177 7.45 -10.76 -2.73
C LEU A 177 6.34 -11.75 -3.11
N ALA A 178 5.10 -11.26 -3.19
CA ALA A 178 3.98 -12.03 -3.75
C ALA A 178 4.24 -12.38 -5.23
N TYR A 179 4.83 -11.44 -5.97
CA TYR A 179 5.40 -11.72 -7.30
C TYR A 179 6.54 -10.75 -7.60
N ASN A 180 7.42 -11.13 -8.52
CA ASN A 180 8.52 -10.29 -9.00
C ASN A 180 8.28 -9.94 -10.48
N PRO A 181 7.93 -8.69 -10.81
CA PRO A 181 7.58 -8.33 -12.18
C PRO A 181 8.79 -8.37 -13.12
N SER A 182 8.58 -8.95 -14.31
CA SER A 182 9.53 -8.89 -15.44
C SER A 182 9.68 -7.45 -15.95
N GLN A 183 10.64 -7.20 -16.84
CA GLN A 183 10.84 -5.87 -17.41
C GLN A 183 9.58 -5.34 -18.09
N THR A 184 8.95 -6.15 -18.94
CA THR A 184 7.71 -5.77 -19.64
C THR A 184 6.58 -5.42 -18.66
N GLN A 185 6.40 -6.24 -17.61
CA GLN A 185 5.40 -5.98 -16.57
C GLN A 185 5.69 -4.72 -15.76
N ARG A 186 6.97 -4.42 -15.47
CA ARG A 186 7.37 -3.17 -14.83
C ARG A 186 7.02 -1.95 -15.69
N ASP A 187 7.27 -2.03 -16.98
CA ASP A 187 6.95 -0.95 -17.91
C ASP A 187 5.44 -0.74 -18.01
N GLN A 188 4.63 -1.82 -18.00
CA GLN A 188 3.18 -1.75 -17.94
C GLN A 188 2.69 -1.11 -16.63
N LEU A 189 3.17 -1.56 -15.48
CA LEU A 189 2.82 -0.98 -14.17
C LEU A 189 3.17 0.50 -14.11
N TYR A 190 4.39 0.83 -14.49
CA TYR A 190 4.89 2.21 -14.43
C TYR A 190 4.15 3.16 -15.38
N SER A 191 3.74 2.68 -16.56
CA SER A 191 2.88 3.43 -17.48
C SER A 191 1.49 3.68 -16.90
N ASN A 192 1.02 2.80 -16.01
CA ASN A 192 -0.25 2.92 -15.31
C ASN A 192 -0.14 3.54 -13.91
N ARG A 193 0.87 4.36 -13.64
CA ARG A 193 1.07 5.10 -12.38
C ARG A 193 1.44 4.24 -11.17
N VAL A 194 1.70 2.97 -11.36
CA VAL A 194 2.01 2.04 -10.29
C VAL A 194 3.51 1.89 -10.14
N ASN A 195 4.04 2.03 -8.94
CA ASN A 195 5.46 1.90 -8.67
C ASN A 195 5.83 0.42 -8.51
N PRO A 196 6.62 -0.14 -9.44
CA PRO A 196 7.05 -1.52 -9.32
C PRO A 196 8.02 -1.69 -8.16
N ILE A 197 7.82 -2.79 -7.43
CA ILE A 197 8.73 -3.27 -6.40
C ILE A 197 9.30 -4.58 -6.90
N ILE A 198 10.62 -4.71 -6.84
CA ILE A 198 11.35 -5.83 -7.44
C ILE A 198 12.30 -6.49 -6.45
N PHE A 199 12.60 -7.75 -6.69
CA PHE A 199 13.76 -8.40 -6.11
C PHE A 199 14.96 -8.17 -7.04
N SER A 200 15.97 -7.46 -6.55
CA SER A 200 17.21 -7.17 -7.28
C SER A 200 18.33 -8.08 -6.79
N PRO A 201 19.01 -8.84 -7.66
CA PRO A 201 20.18 -9.59 -7.28
C PRO A 201 21.24 -8.64 -6.67
N GLY A 202 21.64 -8.89 -5.45
CA GLY A 202 22.61 -8.07 -4.71
C GLY A 202 22.04 -6.85 -3.98
N GLY A 203 20.82 -6.42 -4.27
CA GLY A 203 20.15 -5.29 -3.60
C GLY A 203 18.96 -5.68 -2.74
N GLY A 204 18.53 -6.94 -2.78
CA GLY A 204 17.34 -7.40 -2.08
C GLY A 204 16.04 -6.87 -2.70
N ILE A 205 15.02 -6.67 -1.87
CA ILE A 205 13.74 -6.12 -2.31
C ILE A 205 13.83 -4.60 -2.32
N VAL A 206 13.53 -3.99 -3.47
CA VAL A 206 13.67 -2.55 -3.67
C VAL A 206 12.45 -1.94 -4.36
N LEU A 207 12.08 -0.73 -3.93
CA LEU A 207 11.19 0.15 -4.66
C LEU A 207 11.92 0.65 -5.92
N PHE A 208 11.37 0.35 -7.11
CA PHE A 208 12.03 0.69 -8.37
C PHE A 208 11.43 1.91 -9.07
N GLY A 209 10.17 2.25 -8.78
CA GLY A 209 9.47 3.42 -9.31
C GLY A 209 9.27 4.51 -8.27
N ASP A 210 9.16 5.76 -8.72
CA ASP A 210 8.95 6.95 -7.89
C ASP A 210 7.84 7.87 -8.40
N LYS A 211 6.85 7.32 -9.09
CA LYS A 211 5.69 8.07 -9.60
C LYS A 211 4.66 8.35 -8.51
N THR A 212 4.01 9.50 -8.62
CA THR A 212 2.74 9.77 -7.95
C THR A 212 1.57 9.15 -8.72
N GLY A 213 0.37 9.18 -8.14
CA GLY A 213 -0.86 8.71 -8.77
C GLY A 213 -1.38 9.60 -9.91
N LEU A 214 -0.61 10.57 -10.36
CA LEU A 214 -1.01 11.49 -11.42
C LEU A 214 -1.08 10.79 -12.78
N SER A 215 -2.23 10.92 -13.48
CA SER A 215 -2.46 10.25 -14.77
C SER A 215 -1.81 10.99 -15.96
N LYS A 216 -1.58 12.29 -15.84
CA LYS A 216 -0.92 13.10 -16.87
C LYS A 216 0.49 13.42 -16.44
N ALA A 217 1.44 13.29 -17.37
CA ALA A 217 2.81 13.69 -17.13
C ALA A 217 2.89 15.18 -16.77
N SER A 218 3.55 15.47 -15.64
CA SER A 218 3.79 16.84 -15.16
C SER A 218 5.02 16.85 -14.26
N ALA A 219 5.46 18.03 -13.82
CA ALA A 219 6.54 18.15 -12.84
C ALA A 219 6.19 17.47 -11.49
N PHE A 220 4.90 17.28 -11.20
CA PHE A 220 4.38 16.68 -9.96
C PHE A 220 4.11 15.16 -10.08
N ASP A 221 4.57 14.52 -11.14
CA ASP A 221 4.38 13.06 -11.31
C ASP A 221 5.43 12.23 -10.57
N ARG A 222 6.31 12.86 -9.79
CA ARG A 222 7.36 12.23 -8.99
C ARG A 222 7.16 12.43 -7.50
N ILE A 223 7.43 11.38 -6.72
CA ILE A 223 7.25 11.40 -5.25
C ILE A 223 8.12 12.47 -4.59
N ASN A 224 9.30 12.74 -5.14
CA ASN A 224 10.24 13.72 -4.60
C ASN A 224 9.86 15.19 -4.84
N VAL A 225 8.73 15.46 -5.49
CA VAL A 225 8.22 16.83 -5.75
C VAL A 225 6.97 17.11 -4.90
N ARG A 226 6.70 16.27 -3.92
CA ARG A 226 5.58 16.42 -3.00
C ARG A 226 5.72 17.61 -2.03
#